data_7be76b5ce5a96ff828e1dd8ca6de6ac2
#
_entry.id   7be76b5ce5a96ff828e1dd8ca6de6ac2
#
_cell.length_a   1.000
_cell.length_b   1.000
_cell.length_c   1.000
_cell.angle_alpha   90.00
_cell.angle_beta   90.00
_cell.angle_gamma   90.00
#
_symmetry.space_group_name_H-M   'P 1'
#
loop_
_entity.id
_entity.type
_entity.pdbx_description
1 polymer ?
#
loop_
_entity_poly.entity_id
_entity_poly.type
_entity_poly.pdbx_seq_one_letter_code
_entity_poly.pdbx_strand_id
1 'polypeptide(L)'
;RTLRLQFFGGRFDRAAGTLAFVTALLWAVHPLVTETVVYVTQRTELMASFCYLATLYASLRYWDAGAIRWLVAAVLACWAGMASKEIMATAPVMVLLFDRTFNSRSIREAWQASRPLYVSLFASWLLLVCLAGPGPHSASAGFQLGVAATEWWFTQAKVLLMYVKLAAWPWPLSIHYEPPYLTSLRDAWMYVVPVVLLVAGTLVLLSRRSAVGYLGACALAILAPTLVVPIVTEIAAERRMYLPLAALVTLVVVGAYIALRHVLAAKHALATVVTAALLLACVGGVVSSARLAAYGDELTLWQDVVTHDPTN
;
A
#
# COMPACT_ATOMS: atom_id res chain seq x y z
N ARG A 1 -7.63 16.36 2.16
CA ARG A 1 -6.94 17.18 3.18
C ARG A 1 -5.47 17.37 2.87
N THR A 2 -4.70 16.31 2.67
CA THR A 2 -3.26 16.38 2.38
C THR A 2 -2.94 17.39 1.29
N LEU A 3 -3.65 17.38 0.16
CA LEU A 3 -3.45 18.32 -0.95
C LEU A 3 -3.76 19.80 -0.60
N ARG A 4 -4.40 20.07 0.52
CA ARG A 4 -4.70 21.42 1.05
C ARG A 4 -3.72 21.89 2.12
N LEU A 5 -2.68 21.08 2.42
CA LEU A 5 -1.65 21.49 3.37
C LEU A 5 -0.82 22.64 2.80
N GLN A 6 -0.29 23.48 3.69
CA GLN A 6 0.59 24.59 3.34
C GLN A 6 1.80 24.18 2.49
N PHE A 7 2.24 22.93 2.64
CA PHE A 7 3.28 22.31 1.82
C PHE A 7 3.06 22.46 0.31
N PHE A 8 1.81 22.44 -0.14
CA PHE A 8 1.46 22.57 -1.56
C PHE A 8 1.14 24.00 -2.01
N GLY A 9 1.19 25.00 -1.10
CA GLY A 9 1.01 26.42 -1.42
C GLY A 9 -0.29 26.74 -2.15
N GLY A 10 -1.41 26.09 -1.81
CA GLY A 10 -2.72 26.32 -2.42
C GLY A 10 -2.91 25.77 -3.85
N ARG A 11 -1.88 25.13 -4.42
CA ARG A 11 -1.89 24.64 -5.81
C ARG A 11 -3.09 23.75 -6.14
N PHE A 12 -3.59 23.00 -5.17
CA PHE A 12 -4.64 22.00 -5.33
C PHE A 12 -5.99 22.37 -4.72
N ASP A 13 -6.16 23.54 -4.11
CA ASP A 13 -7.32 23.87 -3.29
C ASP A 13 -8.66 23.60 -4.00
N ARG A 14 -8.77 23.99 -5.27
CA ARG A 14 -9.97 23.77 -6.09
C ARG A 14 -10.10 22.35 -6.62
N ALA A 15 -9.00 21.63 -6.79
CA ALA A 15 -8.96 20.31 -7.39
C ALA A 15 -8.91 19.18 -6.34
N ALA A 16 -8.53 19.46 -5.09
CA ALA A 16 -8.24 18.46 -4.07
C ALA A 16 -9.39 17.46 -3.81
N GLY A 17 -10.64 17.95 -3.77
CA GLY A 17 -11.80 17.09 -3.57
C GLY A 17 -12.03 16.15 -4.75
N THR A 18 -11.96 16.68 -5.97
CA THR A 18 -12.16 15.91 -7.20
C THR A 18 -11.03 14.88 -7.40
N LEU A 19 -9.77 15.28 -7.18
CA LEU A 19 -8.63 14.36 -7.27
C LEU A 19 -8.73 13.23 -6.23
N ALA A 20 -9.17 13.54 -5.01
CA ALA A 20 -9.39 12.53 -3.97
C ALA A 20 -10.50 11.55 -4.36
N PHE A 21 -11.61 12.04 -4.89
CA PHE A 21 -12.70 11.22 -5.38
C PHE A 21 -12.26 10.30 -6.52
N VAL A 22 -11.57 10.85 -7.52
CA VAL A 22 -11.02 10.09 -8.65
C VAL A 22 -10.06 9.00 -8.19
N THR A 23 -9.17 9.32 -7.25
CA THR A 23 -8.25 8.35 -6.66
C THR A 23 -9.00 7.21 -5.97
N ALA A 24 -10.00 7.54 -5.15
CA ALA A 24 -10.80 6.56 -4.44
C ALA A 24 -11.61 5.67 -5.40
N LEU A 25 -12.19 6.27 -6.44
CA LEU A 25 -12.94 5.55 -7.47
C LEU A 25 -12.06 4.55 -8.22
N LEU A 26 -10.91 4.99 -8.75
CA LEU A 26 -9.97 4.11 -9.46
C LEU A 26 -9.45 2.99 -8.57
N TRP A 27 -9.12 3.29 -7.31
CA TRP A 27 -8.71 2.28 -6.36
C TRP A 27 -9.82 1.25 -6.08
N ALA A 28 -11.06 1.72 -5.86
CA ALA A 28 -12.19 0.84 -5.52
C ALA A 28 -12.59 -0.13 -6.64
N VAL A 29 -12.43 0.28 -7.92
CA VAL A 29 -12.82 -0.55 -9.07
C VAL A 29 -11.65 -1.26 -9.73
N HIS A 30 -10.44 -1.14 -9.18
CA HIS A 30 -9.26 -1.76 -9.78
C HIS A 30 -9.32 -3.29 -9.66
N PRO A 31 -9.11 -4.06 -10.74
CA PRO A 31 -9.24 -5.52 -10.69
C PRO A 31 -8.34 -6.21 -9.65
N LEU A 32 -7.18 -5.64 -9.36
CA LEU A 32 -6.22 -6.16 -8.38
C LEU A 32 -6.76 -6.18 -6.93
N VAL A 33 -7.81 -5.42 -6.60
CA VAL A 33 -8.40 -5.41 -5.25
C VAL A 33 -9.54 -6.43 -5.08
N THR A 34 -9.94 -7.09 -6.15
CA THR A 34 -11.11 -7.99 -6.18
C THR A 34 -10.97 -9.14 -5.17
N GLU A 35 -9.82 -9.79 -5.13
CA GLU A 35 -9.51 -10.86 -4.16
C GLU A 35 -9.75 -10.40 -2.73
N THR A 36 -9.22 -9.23 -2.36
CA THR A 36 -9.31 -8.72 -0.98
C THR A 36 -10.74 -8.45 -0.55
N VAL A 37 -11.60 -8.02 -1.49
CA VAL A 37 -13.00 -7.65 -1.19
C VAL A 37 -13.91 -8.87 -1.15
N VAL A 38 -13.70 -9.84 -2.05
CA VAL A 38 -14.62 -10.98 -2.24
C VAL A 38 -14.26 -12.15 -1.36
N TYR A 39 -12.98 -12.41 -1.16
CA TYR A 39 -12.52 -13.56 -0.39
C TYR A 39 -12.67 -13.31 1.11
N VAL A 40 -13.66 -13.97 1.72
CA VAL A 40 -14.12 -13.73 3.10
C VAL A 40 -13.00 -13.82 4.14
N THR A 41 -12.03 -14.73 3.95
CA THR A 41 -10.89 -14.88 4.87
C THR A 41 -9.98 -13.66 4.88
N GLN A 42 -10.04 -12.78 3.86
CA GLN A 42 -9.20 -11.58 3.73
C GLN A 42 -9.83 -10.33 4.37
N ARG A 43 -10.89 -10.48 5.15
CA ARG A 43 -11.48 -9.35 5.92
C ARG A 43 -10.48 -8.68 6.86
N THR A 44 -9.49 -9.42 7.34
CA THR A 44 -8.40 -8.87 8.16
C THR A 44 -7.57 -7.84 7.40
N GLU A 45 -7.35 -8.03 6.08
CA GLU A 45 -6.68 -7.04 5.22
C GLU A 45 -7.49 -5.75 5.10
N LEU A 46 -8.81 -5.87 4.88
CA LEU A 46 -9.70 -4.71 4.80
C LEU A 46 -9.75 -3.96 6.13
N MET A 47 -9.86 -4.69 7.26
CA MET A 47 -9.88 -4.09 8.59
C MET A 47 -8.56 -3.36 8.90
N ALA A 48 -7.42 -4.00 8.64
CA ALA A 48 -6.12 -3.39 8.83
C ALA A 48 -5.94 -2.16 7.94
N SER A 49 -6.33 -2.24 6.67
CA SER A 49 -6.26 -1.12 5.73
C SER A 49 -7.16 0.06 6.16
N PHE A 50 -8.38 -0.22 6.61
CA PHE A 50 -9.26 0.80 7.18
C PHE A 50 -8.62 1.45 8.40
N CYS A 51 -8.12 0.66 9.36
CA CYS A 51 -7.46 1.15 10.55
C CYS A 51 -6.20 1.97 10.22
N TYR A 52 -5.44 1.56 9.20
CA TYR A 52 -4.27 2.30 8.73
C TYR A 52 -4.64 3.70 8.23
N LEU A 53 -5.63 3.77 7.35
CA LEU A 53 -6.13 5.06 6.83
C LEU A 53 -6.79 5.89 7.92
N ALA A 54 -7.52 5.27 8.85
CA ALA A 54 -8.12 5.94 10.00
C ALA A 54 -7.05 6.52 10.94
N THR A 55 -5.96 5.79 11.18
CA THR A 55 -4.80 6.27 11.98
C THR A 55 -4.17 7.50 11.33
N LEU A 56 -3.88 7.45 10.02
CA LEU A 56 -3.34 8.59 9.28
C LEU A 56 -4.31 9.77 9.29
N TYR A 57 -5.59 9.54 9.04
CA TYR A 57 -6.60 10.59 9.03
C TYR A 57 -6.79 11.25 10.40
N ALA A 58 -6.88 10.45 11.45
CA ALA A 58 -7.02 10.97 12.82
C ALA A 58 -5.78 11.76 13.27
N SER A 59 -4.57 11.31 12.87
CA SER A 59 -3.33 12.05 13.11
C SER A 59 -3.33 13.41 12.39
N LEU A 60 -3.77 13.46 11.12
CA LEU A 60 -3.97 14.71 10.38
C LEU A 60 -4.95 15.65 11.11
N ARG A 61 -6.04 15.10 11.62
CA ARG A 61 -7.03 15.88 12.36
C ARG A 61 -6.50 16.36 13.71
N TYR A 62 -5.64 15.58 14.34
CA TYR A 62 -4.98 15.98 15.58
C TYR A 62 -4.06 17.18 15.35
N TRP A 63 -3.24 17.17 14.31
CA TRP A 63 -2.38 18.32 13.96
C TRP A 63 -3.16 19.56 13.58
N ASP A 64 -4.29 19.41 12.87
CA ASP A 64 -5.13 20.54 12.47
C ASP A 64 -5.88 21.19 13.67
N ALA A 65 -6.43 20.38 14.56
CA ALA A 65 -7.39 20.82 15.58
C ALA A 65 -6.83 20.86 17.01
N GLY A 66 -5.69 20.22 17.28
CA GLY A 66 -5.12 20.09 18.62
C GLY A 66 -5.99 19.30 19.64
N ALA A 67 -7.11 18.73 19.19
CA ALA A 67 -8.10 18.14 20.08
C ALA A 67 -7.76 16.69 20.44
N ILE A 68 -7.73 16.40 21.75
CA ILE A 68 -7.39 15.08 22.32
C ILE A 68 -8.22 13.93 21.72
N ARG A 69 -9.47 14.17 21.35
CA ARG A 69 -10.32 13.16 20.70
C ARG A 69 -9.70 12.55 19.44
N TRP A 70 -8.93 13.34 18.67
CA TRP A 70 -8.28 12.86 17.47
C TRP A 70 -7.01 12.06 17.78
N LEU A 71 -6.30 12.40 18.84
CA LEU A 71 -5.21 11.57 19.35
C LEU A 71 -5.76 10.21 19.79
N VAL A 72 -6.82 10.20 20.61
CA VAL A 72 -7.46 8.95 21.05
C VAL A 72 -7.94 8.13 19.86
N ALA A 73 -8.60 8.76 18.88
CA ALA A 73 -9.05 8.08 17.68
C ALA A 73 -7.88 7.46 16.87
N ALA A 74 -6.75 8.17 16.73
CA ALA A 74 -5.57 7.65 16.03
C ALA A 74 -4.98 6.43 16.77
N VAL A 75 -4.88 6.50 18.08
CA VAL A 75 -4.35 5.42 18.91
C VAL A 75 -5.26 4.20 18.87
N LEU A 76 -6.56 4.38 19.07
CA LEU A 76 -7.54 3.27 19.01
C LEU A 76 -7.56 2.60 17.62
N ALA A 77 -7.53 3.38 16.55
CA ALA A 77 -7.44 2.84 15.20
C ALA A 77 -6.14 2.05 14.98
N CYS A 78 -5.00 2.59 15.46
CA CYS A 78 -3.71 1.90 15.35
C CYS A 78 -3.71 0.57 16.12
N TRP A 79 -4.22 0.55 17.36
CA TRP A 79 -4.28 -0.66 18.18
C TRP A 79 -5.24 -1.71 17.60
N ALA A 80 -6.41 -1.29 17.14
CA ALA A 80 -7.35 -2.18 16.47
C ALA A 80 -6.75 -2.80 15.20
N GLY A 81 -6.00 -2.00 14.43
CA GLY A 81 -5.29 -2.49 13.26
C GLY A 81 -4.16 -3.46 13.61
N MET A 82 -3.36 -3.20 14.66
CA MET A 82 -2.33 -4.12 15.15
C MET A 82 -2.90 -5.48 15.58
N ALA A 83 -4.11 -5.48 16.13
CA ALA A 83 -4.82 -6.72 16.47
C ALA A 83 -5.38 -7.44 15.23
N SER A 84 -5.43 -6.78 14.07
CA SER A 84 -5.98 -7.35 12.82
C SER A 84 -4.90 -7.93 11.92
N LYS A 85 -3.78 -7.22 11.70
CA LYS A 85 -2.71 -7.66 10.80
C LYS A 85 -1.38 -6.96 11.04
N GLU A 86 -0.27 -7.67 10.79
CA GLU A 86 1.11 -7.22 11.00
C GLU A 86 1.53 -6.02 10.13
N ILE A 87 0.87 -5.76 9.00
CA ILE A 87 1.14 -4.58 8.15
C ILE A 87 1.03 -3.25 8.93
N MET A 88 0.19 -3.25 9.97
CA MET A 88 0.01 -2.10 10.85
C MET A 88 1.27 -1.70 11.62
N ALA A 89 2.24 -2.61 11.77
CA ALA A 89 3.54 -2.31 12.40
C ALA A 89 4.23 -1.09 11.76
N THR A 90 3.96 -0.83 10.49
CA THR A 90 4.54 0.30 9.76
C THR A 90 3.77 1.63 9.98
N ALA A 91 2.53 1.59 10.45
CA ALA A 91 1.68 2.77 10.56
C ALA A 91 2.27 3.87 11.47
N PRO A 92 2.82 3.61 12.68
CA PRO A 92 3.46 4.63 13.52
C PRO A 92 4.61 5.34 12.80
N VAL A 93 5.42 4.58 12.06
CA VAL A 93 6.55 5.12 11.28
C VAL A 93 6.04 6.00 10.15
N MET A 94 4.99 5.56 9.44
CA MET A 94 4.44 6.33 8.32
C MET A 94 3.73 7.60 8.77
N VAL A 95 3.10 7.62 9.96
CA VAL A 95 2.57 8.85 10.58
C VAL A 95 3.71 9.83 10.87
N LEU A 96 4.82 9.37 11.45
CA LEU A 96 5.99 10.19 11.72
C LEU A 96 6.64 10.74 10.43
N LEU A 97 6.76 9.90 9.39
CA LEU A 97 7.29 10.30 8.09
C LEU A 97 6.35 11.25 7.35
N PHE A 98 5.03 11.12 7.54
CA PHE A 98 4.06 12.07 7.02
C PHE A 98 4.30 13.47 7.63
N ASP A 99 4.35 13.56 8.95
CA ASP A 99 4.59 14.82 9.64
C ASP A 99 5.91 15.46 9.23
N ARG A 100 7.00 14.67 9.22
CA ARG A 100 8.31 15.14 8.73
C ARG A 100 8.25 15.66 7.28
N THR A 101 7.47 15.01 6.42
CA THR A 101 7.43 15.37 5.00
C THR A 101 6.61 16.63 4.76
N PHE A 102 5.43 16.75 5.38
CA PHE A 102 4.43 17.74 5.03
C PHE A 102 4.26 18.89 6.03
N ASN A 103 4.53 18.66 7.33
CA ASN A 103 4.31 19.67 8.36
C ASN A 103 5.64 20.16 8.97
N SER A 104 6.46 19.23 9.47
CA SER A 104 7.70 19.53 10.19
C SER A 104 8.92 19.54 9.25
N ARG A 105 10.02 20.17 9.68
CA ARG A 105 11.26 20.22 8.88
C ARG A 105 12.18 19.02 9.14
N SER A 106 12.06 18.39 10.30
CA SER A 106 12.88 17.25 10.71
C SER A 106 12.11 16.26 11.57
N ILE A 107 12.62 15.01 11.70
CA ILE A 107 12.05 14.00 12.61
C ILE A 107 12.07 14.50 14.05
N ARG A 108 13.13 15.22 14.46
CA ARG A 108 13.26 15.76 15.81
C ARG A 108 12.16 16.80 16.11
N GLU A 109 11.92 17.70 15.16
CA GLU A 109 10.86 18.70 15.28
C GLU A 109 9.47 18.06 15.33
N ALA A 110 9.18 17.12 14.43
CA ALA A 110 7.95 16.33 14.42
C ALA A 110 7.72 15.67 15.79
N TRP A 111 8.75 14.95 16.28
CA TRP A 111 8.69 14.25 17.55
C TRP A 111 8.41 15.19 18.73
N GLN A 112 9.09 16.34 18.78
CA GLN A 112 8.90 17.31 19.85
C GLN A 112 7.52 17.98 19.81
N ALA A 113 7.00 18.27 18.61
CA ALA A 113 5.70 18.90 18.42
C ALA A 113 4.52 17.98 18.81
N SER A 114 4.65 16.67 18.57
CA SER A 114 3.55 15.71 18.74
C SER A 114 3.96 14.45 19.53
N ARG A 115 4.84 14.64 20.53
CA ARG A 115 5.37 13.55 21.35
C ARG A 115 4.29 12.61 21.92
N PRO A 116 3.15 13.08 22.48
CA PRO A 116 2.11 12.19 23.00
C PRO A 116 1.54 11.26 21.91
N LEU A 117 1.35 11.77 20.70
CA LEU A 117 0.87 10.97 19.57
C LEU A 117 1.85 9.84 19.24
N TYR A 118 3.12 10.16 19.06
CA TYR A 118 4.11 9.15 18.67
C TYR A 118 4.36 8.12 19.75
N VAL A 119 4.50 8.53 21.01
CA VAL A 119 4.68 7.59 22.13
C VAL A 119 3.50 6.61 22.19
N SER A 120 2.27 7.10 22.05
CA SER A 120 1.07 6.25 22.10
C SER A 120 0.95 5.34 20.87
N LEU A 121 1.34 5.81 19.67
CA LEU A 121 1.34 4.99 18.46
C LEU A 121 2.44 3.91 18.52
N PHE A 122 3.66 4.25 18.92
CA PHE A 122 4.73 3.26 19.07
C PHE A 122 4.49 2.26 20.21
N ALA A 123 3.73 2.66 21.24
CA ALA A 123 3.29 1.74 22.29
C ALA A 123 2.41 0.59 21.74
N SER A 124 1.76 0.76 20.57
CA SER A 124 1.01 -0.32 19.92
C SER A 124 1.90 -1.50 19.48
N TRP A 125 3.22 -1.31 19.34
CA TRP A 125 4.16 -2.41 19.08
C TRP A 125 4.23 -3.39 20.25
N LEU A 126 3.98 -2.95 21.50
CA LEU A 126 3.90 -3.87 22.63
C LEU A 126 2.75 -4.86 22.45
N LEU A 127 1.60 -4.40 21.94
CA LEU A 127 0.48 -5.29 21.62
C LEU A 127 0.88 -6.30 20.55
N LEU A 128 1.55 -5.85 19.48
CA LEU A 128 2.03 -6.74 18.42
C LEU A 128 2.97 -7.81 18.96
N VAL A 129 3.93 -7.42 19.81
CA VAL A 129 4.86 -8.37 20.46
C VAL A 129 4.11 -9.36 21.37
N CYS A 130 3.11 -8.91 22.12
CA CYS A 130 2.29 -9.79 22.96
C CYS A 130 1.45 -10.78 22.11
N LEU A 131 0.96 -10.36 20.95
CA LEU A 131 0.16 -11.20 20.06
C LEU A 131 1.02 -12.14 19.20
N ALA A 132 2.27 -11.76 18.89
CA ALA A 132 3.22 -12.54 18.10
C ALA A 132 3.90 -13.68 18.87
N GLY A 133 3.40 -14.04 20.07
CA GLY A 133 3.90 -15.16 20.87
C GLY A 133 3.93 -16.49 20.10
N PRO A 134 4.48 -17.57 20.68
CA PRO A 134 4.58 -18.88 20.04
C PRO A 134 3.17 -19.42 19.74
N GLY A 135 2.72 -19.26 18.50
CA GLY A 135 1.40 -19.62 18.00
C GLY A 135 1.44 -20.22 16.60
N PRO A 136 0.27 -20.57 16.02
CA PRO A 136 0.16 -21.22 14.70
C PRO A 136 0.86 -20.48 13.55
N HIS A 137 1.04 -19.18 13.67
CA HIS A 137 1.74 -18.36 12.67
C HIS A 137 3.23 -18.67 12.56
N SER A 138 3.85 -19.23 13.60
CA SER A 138 5.25 -19.67 13.58
C SER A 138 5.48 -20.92 12.69
N ALA A 139 4.43 -21.63 12.33
CA ALA A 139 4.51 -22.82 11.49
C ALA A 139 4.55 -22.52 9.97
N SER A 140 4.14 -21.30 9.53
CA SER A 140 4.07 -20.93 8.12
C SER A 140 4.90 -19.69 7.76
N ALA A 141 5.38 -18.93 8.75
CA ALA A 141 6.15 -17.72 8.55
C ALA A 141 7.43 -17.70 9.40
N GLY A 142 8.56 -17.34 8.81
CA GLY A 142 9.85 -17.21 9.49
C GLY A 142 11.02 -17.80 8.72
N PHE A 143 12.23 -17.50 9.18
CA PHE A 143 13.48 -17.91 8.55
C PHE A 143 13.90 -19.36 8.82
N GLN A 144 13.11 -20.12 9.58
CA GLN A 144 13.40 -21.52 9.95
C GLN A 144 12.66 -22.56 9.09
N LEU A 145 11.99 -22.13 8.02
CA LEU A 145 11.08 -22.97 7.23
C LEU A 145 11.73 -23.64 6.00
N GLY A 146 13.07 -23.77 5.99
CA GLY A 146 13.78 -24.52 4.95
C GLY A 146 14.10 -23.72 3.68
N VAL A 147 13.71 -22.44 3.60
CA VAL A 147 14.09 -21.52 2.52
C VAL A 147 15.16 -20.56 3.01
N ALA A 148 16.28 -20.46 2.27
CA ALA A 148 17.32 -19.50 2.61
C ALA A 148 16.81 -18.06 2.47
N ALA A 149 17.19 -17.17 3.40
CA ALA A 149 16.80 -15.76 3.37
C ALA A 149 17.13 -15.07 2.03
N THR A 150 18.28 -15.41 1.44
CA THR A 150 18.73 -14.88 0.14
C THR A 150 17.82 -15.34 -1.00
N GLU A 151 17.43 -16.60 -1.04
CA GLU A 151 16.49 -17.13 -2.05
C GLU A 151 15.12 -16.46 -1.93
N TRP A 152 14.65 -16.28 -0.70
CA TRP A 152 13.43 -15.55 -0.43
C TRP A 152 13.51 -14.12 -0.98
N TRP A 153 14.52 -13.34 -0.59
CA TRP A 153 14.65 -11.95 -1.01
C TRP A 153 14.86 -11.78 -2.51
N PHE A 154 15.59 -12.68 -3.17
CA PHE A 154 15.72 -12.68 -4.62
C PHE A 154 14.37 -12.92 -5.30
N THR A 155 13.60 -13.88 -4.79
CA THR A 155 12.25 -14.17 -5.30
C THR A 155 11.30 -13.00 -5.02
N GLN A 156 11.37 -12.39 -3.83
CA GLN A 156 10.56 -11.22 -3.51
C GLN A 156 10.90 -9.99 -4.36
N ALA A 157 12.12 -9.85 -4.87
CA ALA A 157 12.42 -8.82 -5.85
C ALA A 157 11.64 -9.01 -7.16
N LYS A 158 11.52 -10.26 -7.65
CA LYS A 158 10.65 -10.60 -8.79
C LYS A 158 9.19 -10.32 -8.49
N VAL A 159 8.71 -10.73 -7.31
CA VAL A 159 7.32 -10.51 -6.85
C VAL A 159 6.98 -9.03 -6.77
N LEU A 160 7.88 -8.18 -6.25
CA LEU A 160 7.64 -6.74 -6.17
C LEU A 160 7.47 -6.11 -7.56
N LEU A 161 8.30 -6.50 -8.54
CA LEU A 161 8.14 -6.02 -9.91
C LEU A 161 6.87 -6.56 -10.56
N MET A 162 6.46 -7.80 -10.25
CA MET A 162 5.17 -8.35 -10.65
C MET A 162 4.02 -7.51 -10.07
N TYR A 163 4.07 -7.12 -8.81
CA TYR A 163 3.06 -6.24 -8.21
C TYR A 163 2.98 -4.87 -8.88
N VAL A 164 4.13 -4.27 -9.23
CA VAL A 164 4.16 -3.01 -9.99
C VAL A 164 3.54 -3.20 -11.38
N LYS A 165 3.85 -4.30 -12.05
CA LYS A 165 3.21 -4.66 -13.33
C LYS A 165 1.70 -4.79 -13.17
N LEU A 166 1.22 -5.56 -12.20
CA LEU A 166 -0.20 -5.80 -11.97
C LEU A 166 -0.97 -4.54 -11.56
N ALA A 167 -0.30 -3.60 -10.88
CA ALA A 167 -0.88 -2.30 -10.56
C ALA A 167 -1.09 -1.42 -11.81
N ALA A 168 -0.27 -1.60 -12.86
CA ALA A 168 -0.38 -0.87 -14.13
C ALA A 168 -1.21 -1.65 -15.17
N TRP A 169 -1.08 -2.95 -15.19
CA TRP A 169 -1.73 -3.87 -16.12
C TRP A 169 -2.19 -5.14 -15.38
N PRO A 170 -3.44 -5.15 -14.87
CA PRO A 170 -3.96 -6.23 -14.01
C PRO A 170 -4.30 -7.49 -14.82
N TRP A 171 -3.29 -8.12 -15.44
CA TRP A 171 -3.43 -9.34 -16.22
C TRP A 171 -2.09 -10.11 -16.33
N PRO A 172 -2.11 -11.45 -16.20
CA PRO A 172 -3.18 -12.27 -15.64
C PRO A 172 -3.27 -12.08 -14.12
N LEU A 173 -4.47 -12.23 -13.56
CA LEU A 173 -4.73 -12.25 -12.13
C LEU A 173 -5.04 -13.68 -11.70
N SER A 174 -4.50 -14.13 -10.57
CA SER A 174 -4.71 -15.46 -10.02
C SER A 174 -4.89 -15.41 -8.49
N ILE A 175 -5.66 -16.31 -7.94
CA ILE A 175 -5.78 -16.44 -6.47
C ILE A 175 -4.50 -17.00 -5.84
N HIS A 176 -3.71 -17.73 -6.62
CA HIS A 176 -2.50 -18.40 -6.15
C HIS A 176 -1.34 -18.14 -7.11
N TYR A 177 -0.19 -17.76 -6.54
CA TYR A 177 1.05 -17.50 -7.27
C TYR A 177 2.19 -18.28 -6.62
N GLU A 178 2.77 -19.22 -7.35
CA GLU A 178 3.97 -19.97 -6.95
C GLU A 178 5.16 -19.73 -7.90
N PRO A 179 5.73 -18.50 -7.93
CA PRO A 179 6.90 -18.29 -8.72
C PRO A 179 8.07 -19.15 -8.20
N PRO A 180 8.84 -19.81 -9.09
CA PRO A 180 9.98 -20.60 -8.67
C PRO A 180 10.99 -19.74 -7.90
N TYR A 181 11.58 -20.32 -6.83
CA TYR A 181 12.61 -19.64 -6.06
C TYR A 181 13.85 -19.35 -6.90
N LEU A 182 14.35 -18.13 -6.77
CA LEU A 182 15.61 -17.73 -7.39
C LEU A 182 16.76 -18.01 -6.41
N THR A 183 17.58 -18.99 -6.76
CA THR A 183 18.65 -19.49 -5.87
C THR A 183 19.98 -18.75 -6.06
N SER A 184 20.17 -18.09 -7.21
CA SER A 184 21.42 -17.39 -7.52
C SER A 184 21.21 -15.91 -7.85
N LEU A 185 22.23 -15.09 -7.53
CA LEU A 185 22.24 -13.69 -7.93
C LEU A 185 22.29 -13.53 -9.46
N ARG A 186 22.86 -14.52 -10.18
CA ARG A 186 22.91 -14.51 -11.63
C ARG A 186 21.52 -14.55 -12.26
N ASP A 187 20.58 -15.27 -11.64
CA ASP A 187 19.19 -15.36 -12.12
C ASP A 187 18.33 -14.22 -11.59
N ALA A 188 18.71 -13.65 -10.45
CA ALA A 188 17.96 -12.64 -9.74
C ALA A 188 18.32 -11.19 -10.11
N TRP A 189 19.51 -10.92 -10.68
CA TRP A 189 20.02 -9.55 -10.84
C TRP A 189 19.09 -8.63 -11.62
N MET A 190 18.42 -9.17 -12.65
CA MET A 190 17.46 -8.40 -13.47
C MET A 190 16.25 -7.89 -12.68
N TYR A 191 15.93 -8.51 -11.54
CA TYR A 191 14.88 -8.11 -10.62
C TYR A 191 15.43 -7.27 -9.46
N VAL A 192 16.57 -7.68 -8.93
CA VAL A 192 17.21 -7.03 -7.77
C VAL A 192 17.65 -5.61 -8.10
N VAL A 193 18.28 -5.39 -9.24
CA VAL A 193 18.80 -4.06 -9.63
C VAL A 193 17.64 -3.02 -9.73
N PRO A 194 16.55 -3.25 -10.48
CA PRO A 194 15.44 -2.32 -10.50
C PRO A 194 14.81 -2.07 -9.12
N VAL A 195 14.69 -3.10 -8.28
CA VAL A 195 14.15 -2.97 -6.92
C VAL A 195 15.06 -2.11 -6.05
N VAL A 196 16.38 -2.35 -6.09
CA VAL A 196 17.35 -1.52 -5.36
C VAL A 196 17.27 -0.06 -5.81
N LEU A 197 17.18 0.20 -7.12
CA LEU A 197 17.03 1.54 -7.66
C LEU A 197 15.69 2.19 -7.22
N LEU A 198 14.59 1.43 -7.20
CA LEU A 198 13.29 1.89 -6.73
C LEU A 198 13.34 2.28 -5.25
N VAL A 199 13.92 1.42 -4.42
CA VAL A 199 14.09 1.67 -2.98
C VAL A 199 15.01 2.86 -2.74
N ALA A 200 16.19 2.89 -3.38
CA ALA A 200 17.14 3.99 -3.25
C ALA A 200 16.55 5.32 -3.71
N GLY A 201 15.87 5.34 -4.87
CA GLY A 201 15.16 6.51 -5.37
C GLY A 201 14.07 6.99 -4.41
N THR A 202 13.28 6.07 -3.85
CA THR A 202 12.26 6.38 -2.85
C THR A 202 12.91 7.01 -1.60
N LEU A 203 14.00 6.46 -1.08
CA LEU A 203 14.70 6.97 0.09
C LEU A 203 15.31 8.36 -0.18
N VAL A 204 15.91 8.57 -1.36
CA VAL A 204 16.42 9.88 -1.77
C VAL A 204 15.30 10.90 -1.88
N LEU A 205 14.17 10.56 -2.50
CA LEU A 205 13.01 11.46 -2.60
C LEU A 205 12.38 11.72 -1.23
N LEU A 206 12.32 10.71 -0.36
CA LEU A 206 11.84 10.86 1.00
C LEU A 206 12.78 11.76 1.83
N SER A 207 14.10 11.61 1.69
CA SER A 207 15.09 12.48 2.37
C SER A 207 14.92 13.94 1.96
N ARG A 208 14.56 14.19 0.69
CA ARG A 208 14.25 15.52 0.13
C ARG A 208 12.83 16.02 0.47
N ARG A 209 12.09 15.33 1.33
CA ARG A 209 10.72 15.66 1.73
C ARG A 209 9.75 15.73 0.54
N SER A 210 9.93 14.87 -0.44
CA SER A 210 9.05 14.80 -1.60
C SER A 210 7.78 14.03 -1.28
N ALA A 211 6.62 14.51 -1.74
CA ALA A 211 5.36 13.79 -1.67
C ALA A 211 5.43 12.44 -2.45
N VAL A 212 6.17 12.40 -3.56
CA VAL A 212 6.44 11.17 -4.33
C VAL A 212 7.22 10.17 -3.47
N GLY A 213 8.27 10.63 -2.78
CA GLY A 213 9.04 9.80 -1.86
C GLY A 213 8.20 9.24 -0.71
N TYR A 214 7.28 10.05 -0.18
CA TYR A 214 6.35 9.58 0.86
C TYR A 214 5.39 8.50 0.34
N LEU A 215 4.77 8.69 -0.83
CA LEU A 215 3.86 7.69 -1.41
C LEU A 215 4.60 6.40 -1.78
N GLY A 216 5.81 6.49 -2.33
CA GLY A 216 6.66 5.34 -2.57
C GLY A 216 7.03 4.60 -1.28
N ALA A 217 7.38 5.35 -0.22
CA ALA A 217 7.66 4.78 1.10
C ALA A 217 6.41 4.10 1.71
N CYS A 218 5.20 4.67 1.52
CA CYS A 218 3.95 4.02 1.93
C CYS A 218 3.78 2.67 1.25
N ALA A 219 3.91 2.61 -0.08
CA ALA A 219 3.74 1.36 -0.82
C ALA A 219 4.76 0.30 -0.38
N LEU A 220 6.04 0.67 -0.27
CA LEU A 220 7.11 -0.25 0.13
C LEU A 220 7.00 -0.68 1.59
N ALA A 221 6.69 0.24 2.51
CA ALA A 221 6.57 -0.06 3.94
C ALA A 221 5.42 -1.01 4.24
N ILE A 222 4.26 -0.83 3.59
CA ILE A 222 3.11 -1.71 3.78
C ILE A 222 3.42 -3.13 3.28
N LEU A 223 4.18 -3.28 2.19
CA LEU A 223 4.61 -4.56 1.66
C LEU A 223 5.78 -5.17 2.47
N ALA A 224 6.58 -4.36 3.17
CA ALA A 224 7.82 -4.80 3.80
C ALA A 224 7.68 -6.01 4.73
N PRO A 225 6.67 -6.13 5.61
CA PRO A 225 6.56 -7.30 6.49
C PRO A 225 6.54 -8.62 5.71
N THR A 226 5.78 -8.68 4.62
CA THR A 226 5.64 -9.90 3.81
C THR A 226 6.76 -10.10 2.79
N LEU A 227 7.45 -9.02 2.37
CA LEU A 227 8.62 -9.11 1.48
C LEU A 227 9.88 -9.53 2.23
N VAL A 228 10.00 -9.15 3.52
CA VAL A 228 11.20 -9.39 4.32
C VAL A 228 11.14 -10.74 5.03
N VAL A 229 9.99 -11.08 5.64
CA VAL A 229 9.80 -12.32 6.39
C VAL A 229 9.27 -13.41 5.47
N PRO A 230 9.92 -14.58 5.37
CA PRO A 230 9.42 -15.70 4.56
C PRO A 230 8.03 -16.18 5.00
N ILE A 231 7.13 -16.32 4.04
CA ILE A 231 5.81 -16.96 4.21
C ILE A 231 5.73 -18.03 3.13
N VAL A 232 6.24 -19.24 3.48
CA VAL A 232 6.46 -20.31 2.50
C VAL A 232 5.18 -20.88 1.89
N THR A 233 4.06 -20.75 2.60
CA THR A 233 2.74 -21.20 2.11
C THR A 233 2.15 -20.26 1.08
N GLU A 234 2.75 -19.06 0.88
CA GLU A 234 2.21 -18.06 0.01
C GLU A 234 3.29 -17.03 -0.38
N ILE A 235 4.00 -17.33 -1.46
CA ILE A 235 5.12 -16.51 -1.94
C ILE A 235 4.62 -15.13 -2.38
N ALA A 236 3.51 -15.08 -3.10
CA ALA A 236 2.87 -13.85 -3.56
C ALA A 236 1.34 -13.94 -3.46
N ALA A 237 0.68 -12.79 -3.21
CA ALA A 237 -0.78 -12.68 -3.15
C ALA A 237 -1.24 -11.27 -3.51
N GLU A 238 -2.26 -11.16 -4.34
CA GLU A 238 -2.79 -9.88 -4.83
C GLU A 238 -3.32 -8.99 -3.70
N ARG A 239 -3.92 -9.59 -2.68
CA ARG A 239 -4.45 -8.87 -1.52
C ARG A 239 -3.43 -8.00 -0.81
N ARG A 240 -2.13 -8.37 -0.85
CA ARG A 240 -1.05 -7.54 -0.27
C ARG A 240 -0.94 -6.18 -0.95
N MET A 241 -1.43 -6.07 -2.19
CA MET A 241 -1.44 -4.83 -2.95
C MET A 241 -2.65 -3.92 -2.66
N TYR A 242 -3.61 -4.35 -1.84
CA TYR A 242 -4.82 -3.57 -1.57
C TYR A 242 -4.51 -2.13 -1.15
N LEU A 243 -3.80 -1.94 -0.06
CA LEU A 243 -3.47 -0.60 0.44
C LEU A 243 -2.29 0.07 -0.30
N PRO A 244 -1.20 -0.63 -0.69
CA PRO A 244 -0.15 -0.05 -1.53
C PRO A 244 -0.66 0.54 -2.85
N LEU A 245 -1.64 -0.11 -3.47
CA LEU A 245 -2.26 0.37 -4.70
C LEU A 245 -2.90 1.76 -4.54
N ALA A 246 -3.49 2.07 -3.38
CA ALA A 246 -4.03 3.40 -3.11
C ALA A 246 -2.95 4.49 -3.20
N ALA A 247 -1.74 4.22 -2.72
CA ALA A 247 -0.60 5.13 -2.83
C ALA A 247 -0.14 5.29 -4.30
N LEU A 248 -0.07 4.18 -5.05
CA LEU A 248 0.30 4.19 -6.48
C LEU A 248 -0.74 4.92 -7.33
N VAL A 249 -2.02 4.65 -7.14
CA VAL A 249 -3.12 5.36 -7.83
C VAL A 249 -3.09 6.85 -7.50
N THR A 250 -2.84 7.22 -6.24
CA THR A 250 -2.66 8.63 -5.83
C THR A 250 -1.52 9.28 -6.60
N LEU A 251 -0.37 8.59 -6.70
CA LEU A 251 0.79 9.07 -7.44
C LEU A 251 0.46 9.32 -8.91
N VAL A 252 -0.22 8.38 -9.56
CA VAL A 252 -0.60 8.48 -10.98
C VAL A 252 -1.61 9.61 -11.20
N VAL A 253 -2.68 9.67 -10.42
CA VAL A 253 -3.75 10.68 -10.58
C VAL A 253 -3.23 12.10 -10.34
N VAL A 254 -2.50 12.31 -9.24
CA VAL A 254 -1.95 13.63 -8.91
C VAL A 254 -0.81 13.99 -9.87
N GLY A 255 0.03 13.02 -10.21
CA GLY A 255 1.11 13.19 -11.21
C GLY A 255 0.58 13.58 -12.58
N ALA A 256 -0.44 12.89 -13.09
CA ALA A 256 -1.11 13.22 -14.34
C ALA A 256 -1.71 14.63 -14.33
N TYR A 257 -2.40 15.01 -13.23
CA TYR A 257 -2.90 16.37 -13.09
C TYR A 257 -1.78 17.41 -13.13
N ILE A 258 -0.69 17.20 -12.42
CA ILE A 258 0.47 18.10 -12.42
C ILE A 258 1.06 18.20 -13.84
N ALA A 259 1.28 17.08 -14.51
CA ALA A 259 1.83 17.05 -15.88
C ALA A 259 0.93 17.81 -16.85
N LEU A 260 -0.38 17.59 -16.81
CA LEU A 260 -1.33 18.30 -17.68
C LEU A 260 -1.40 19.80 -17.38
N ARG A 261 -1.14 20.21 -16.14
CA ARG A 261 -1.08 21.64 -15.74
C ARG A 261 0.07 22.40 -16.41
N HIS A 262 1.08 21.73 -16.92
CA HIS A 262 2.15 22.40 -17.69
C HIS A 262 1.69 22.83 -19.09
N VAL A 263 0.68 22.18 -19.66
CA VAL A 263 0.19 22.43 -21.03
C VAL A 263 -1.26 22.91 -21.08
N LEU A 264 -2.04 22.70 -20.03
CA LEU A 264 -3.47 23.03 -19.98
C LEU A 264 -3.80 23.97 -18.81
N ALA A 265 -4.84 24.78 -19.00
CA ALA A 265 -5.45 25.53 -17.89
C ALA A 265 -6.02 24.57 -16.84
N ALA A 266 -6.09 25.01 -15.57
CA ALA A 266 -6.48 24.16 -14.43
C ALA A 266 -7.80 23.40 -14.63
N LYS A 267 -8.81 24.09 -15.17
CA LYS A 267 -10.14 23.49 -15.43
C LYS A 267 -10.06 22.37 -16.49
N HIS A 268 -9.28 22.57 -17.55
CA HIS A 268 -9.15 21.57 -18.62
C HIS A 268 -8.30 20.39 -18.16
N ALA A 269 -7.18 20.64 -17.46
CA ALA A 269 -6.37 19.56 -16.88
C ALA A 269 -7.20 18.68 -15.92
N LEU A 270 -8.02 19.31 -15.06
CA LEU A 270 -8.89 18.57 -14.15
C LEU A 270 -9.97 17.78 -14.91
N ALA A 271 -10.62 18.38 -15.90
CA ALA A 271 -11.62 17.72 -16.73
C ALA A 271 -11.02 16.52 -17.45
N THR A 272 -9.82 16.66 -18.04
CA THR A 272 -9.13 15.54 -18.72
C THR A 272 -8.83 14.40 -17.77
N VAL A 273 -8.31 14.70 -16.56
CA VAL A 273 -8.06 13.65 -15.54
C VAL A 273 -9.35 12.95 -15.13
N VAL A 274 -10.43 13.69 -14.91
CA VAL A 274 -11.74 13.11 -14.54
C VAL A 274 -12.28 12.24 -15.66
N THR A 275 -12.27 12.71 -16.90
CA THR A 275 -12.77 11.94 -18.05
C THR A 275 -11.96 10.64 -18.24
N ALA A 276 -10.62 10.73 -18.22
CA ALA A 276 -9.77 9.56 -18.32
C ALA A 276 -10.02 8.56 -17.16
N ALA A 277 -10.17 9.08 -15.94
CA ALA A 277 -10.44 8.24 -14.78
C ALA A 277 -11.83 7.56 -14.85
N LEU A 278 -12.85 8.24 -15.34
CA LEU A 278 -14.17 7.62 -15.53
C LEU A 278 -14.12 6.51 -16.58
N LEU A 279 -13.42 6.71 -17.70
CA LEU A 279 -13.21 5.67 -18.71
C LEU A 279 -12.47 4.47 -18.14
N LEU A 280 -11.37 4.70 -17.41
CA LEU A 280 -10.61 3.64 -16.76
C LEU A 280 -11.46 2.94 -15.67
N ALA A 281 -12.28 3.68 -14.93
CA ALA A 281 -13.16 3.11 -13.93
C ALA A 281 -14.26 2.23 -14.56
N CYS A 282 -14.81 2.61 -15.71
CA CYS A 282 -15.74 1.77 -16.45
C CYS A 282 -15.06 0.45 -16.90
N VAL A 283 -13.88 0.54 -17.49
CA VAL A 283 -13.11 -0.65 -17.91
C VAL A 283 -12.75 -1.51 -16.70
N GLY A 284 -12.20 -0.90 -15.65
CA GLY A 284 -11.85 -1.60 -14.41
C GLY A 284 -13.05 -2.27 -13.77
N GLY A 285 -14.20 -1.60 -13.73
CA GLY A 285 -15.46 -2.15 -13.20
C GLY A 285 -15.95 -3.36 -13.99
N VAL A 286 -15.87 -3.33 -15.32
CA VAL A 286 -16.23 -4.47 -16.18
C VAL A 286 -15.28 -5.65 -15.93
N VAL A 287 -13.96 -5.41 -15.92
CA VAL A 287 -12.97 -6.46 -15.67
C VAL A 287 -13.13 -7.04 -14.26
N SER A 288 -13.33 -6.18 -13.24
CA SER A 288 -13.57 -6.64 -11.86
C SER A 288 -14.85 -7.44 -11.73
N SER A 289 -15.95 -7.02 -12.38
CA SER A 289 -17.21 -7.78 -12.35
C SER A 289 -17.11 -9.13 -13.06
N ALA A 290 -16.38 -9.21 -14.17
CA ALA A 290 -16.11 -10.48 -14.84
C ALA A 290 -15.29 -11.42 -13.95
N ARG A 291 -14.30 -10.88 -13.23
CA ARG A 291 -13.49 -11.65 -12.28
C ARG A 291 -14.31 -12.15 -11.07
N LEU A 292 -15.29 -11.37 -10.60
CA LEU A 292 -16.19 -11.79 -9.53
C LEU A 292 -16.91 -13.10 -9.84
N ALA A 293 -17.21 -13.37 -11.09
CA ALA A 293 -17.86 -14.61 -11.50
C ALA A 293 -17.00 -15.85 -11.19
N ALA A 294 -15.67 -15.74 -11.29
CA ALA A 294 -14.76 -16.84 -10.96
C ALA A 294 -14.77 -17.21 -9.47
N TYR A 295 -15.10 -16.28 -8.59
CA TYR A 295 -15.21 -16.53 -7.14
C TYR A 295 -16.55 -17.12 -6.72
N GLY A 296 -17.51 -17.28 -7.64
CA GLY A 296 -18.83 -17.85 -7.36
C GLY A 296 -18.83 -19.37 -7.24
N ASP A 297 -17.81 -20.05 -7.79
CA ASP A 297 -17.67 -21.50 -7.77
C ASP A 297 -16.20 -21.89 -7.58
N GLU A 298 -15.97 -22.80 -6.63
CA GLU A 298 -14.63 -23.27 -6.26
C GLU A 298 -13.92 -23.96 -7.44
N LEU A 299 -14.65 -24.78 -8.20
CA LEU A 299 -14.09 -25.49 -9.34
C LEU A 299 -13.60 -24.50 -10.42
N THR A 300 -14.41 -23.52 -10.74
CA THR A 300 -14.06 -22.46 -11.72
C THR A 300 -12.82 -21.68 -11.25
N LEU A 301 -12.73 -21.39 -9.97
CA LEU A 301 -11.60 -20.68 -9.37
C LEU A 301 -10.28 -21.44 -9.53
N TRP A 302 -10.29 -22.76 -9.22
CA TRP A 302 -9.08 -23.60 -9.35
C TRP A 302 -8.76 -23.93 -10.81
N GLN A 303 -9.76 -24.02 -11.69
CA GLN A 303 -9.52 -24.15 -13.14
C GLN A 303 -8.84 -22.92 -13.71
N ASP A 304 -9.17 -21.72 -13.24
CA ASP A 304 -8.49 -20.48 -13.63
C ASP A 304 -7.01 -20.50 -13.22
N VAL A 305 -6.68 -20.96 -12.01
CA VAL A 305 -5.29 -21.14 -11.55
C VAL A 305 -4.52 -22.07 -12.48
N VAL A 306 -5.02 -23.27 -12.73
CA VAL A 306 -4.35 -24.28 -13.58
C VAL A 306 -4.23 -23.81 -15.03
N THR A 307 -5.16 -23.00 -15.52
CA THR A 307 -5.11 -22.44 -16.87
C THR A 307 -3.98 -21.42 -17.03
N HIS A 308 -3.74 -20.61 -15.99
CA HIS A 308 -2.71 -19.59 -16.02
C HIS A 308 -1.32 -20.08 -15.55
N ASP A 309 -1.29 -21.11 -14.74
CA ASP A 309 -0.06 -21.81 -14.30
C ASP A 309 -0.27 -23.34 -14.31
N PRO A 310 -0.03 -23.98 -15.47
CA PRO A 310 -0.25 -25.45 -15.61
C PRO A 310 0.71 -26.29 -14.75
N THR A 311 1.72 -25.68 -14.17
CA THR A 311 2.74 -26.36 -13.34
C THR A 311 2.44 -26.27 -11.84
N ASN A 312 1.40 -25.57 -11.49
CA ASN A 312 0.96 -25.35 -10.11
C ASN A 312 0.22 -26.57 -9.54
#